data_622a41c9bbe4c1fd266e12b072a54a1d
#
_entry.id   622a41c9bbe4c1fd266e12b072a54a1d
#
_cell.length_a   1.000
_cell.length_b   1.000
_cell.length_c   1.000
_cell.angle_alpha   90.00
_cell.angle_beta   90.00
_cell.angle_gamma   90.00
#
_symmetry.space_group_name_H-M   'P 1'
#
loop_
_entity.id
_entity.type
_entity.pdbx_description
1 polymer ?
#
loop_
_entity_poly.entity_id
_entity_poly.type
_entity_poly.pdbx_seq_one_letter_code
_entity_poly.pdbx_strand_id
1 'polypeptide(L)'
;MSRRDKSSSKIFTGSLSDFGSNPFASLDGQGLPEALPEPEREIKVSVKQEESNLGKGVRLEIRREKSGRGGKTVTTVRGIPPGLGKEKKDKLLKRMKSSLGTGGTWAGLDMELQGDRRSEALEWLRAMGFRPVLAGG
;
A
#
# COMPACT_ATOMS: atom_id res chain seq x y z
N MET A 1 -41.07 -19.27 -36.58
CA MET A 1 -39.71 -19.30 -36.04
C MET A 1 -38.99 -18.02 -36.45
N SER A 2 -38.90 -17.08 -35.52
CA SER A 2 -38.36 -15.73 -35.78
C SER A 2 -36.85 -15.76 -35.50
N ARG A 3 -36.04 -15.60 -36.54
CA ARG A 3 -34.60 -15.42 -36.41
C ARG A 3 -34.35 -13.95 -36.00
N ARG A 4 -33.82 -13.73 -34.82
CA ARG A 4 -33.35 -12.41 -34.39
C ARG A 4 -32.00 -12.16 -35.05
N ASP A 5 -31.97 -11.23 -36.00
CA ASP A 5 -30.75 -10.67 -36.53
C ASP A 5 -30.05 -9.86 -35.43
N LYS A 6 -28.87 -10.33 -35.05
CA LYS A 6 -27.93 -9.54 -34.25
C LYS A 6 -27.24 -8.54 -35.18
N SER A 7 -27.81 -7.36 -35.28
CA SER A 7 -27.11 -6.19 -35.83
C SER A 7 -25.89 -5.88 -34.98
N SER A 8 -24.75 -6.32 -35.48
CA SER A 8 -23.44 -5.91 -34.95
C SER A 8 -23.19 -4.47 -35.37
N SER A 9 -23.51 -3.53 -34.53
CA SER A 9 -23.08 -2.14 -34.73
C SER A 9 -21.57 -2.06 -34.59
N LYS A 10 -20.89 -2.03 -35.75
CA LYS A 10 -19.46 -1.70 -35.78
C LYS A 10 -19.29 -0.27 -35.24
N ILE A 11 -18.62 -0.15 -34.11
CA ILE A 11 -18.15 1.14 -33.61
C ILE A 11 -17.12 1.64 -34.61
N PHE A 12 -17.47 2.66 -35.35
CA PHE A 12 -16.57 3.35 -36.27
C PHE A 12 -15.54 4.11 -35.42
N THR A 13 -14.40 3.52 -35.22
CA THR A 13 -13.23 4.22 -34.69
C THR A 13 -12.73 5.09 -35.84
N GLY A 14 -13.05 6.37 -35.79
CA GLY A 14 -12.59 7.35 -36.72
C GLY A 14 -11.07 7.33 -36.85
N SER A 15 -10.64 7.61 -38.06
CA SER A 15 -9.25 7.68 -38.50
C SER A 15 -8.32 8.32 -37.45
N LEU A 16 -7.22 7.64 -37.16
CA LEU A 16 -6.14 8.06 -36.26
C LEU A 16 -5.35 9.31 -36.72
N SER A 17 -5.89 10.07 -37.66
CA SER A 17 -5.24 11.25 -38.22
C SER A 17 -5.44 12.54 -37.43
N ASP A 18 -6.20 12.52 -36.35
CA ASP A 18 -6.53 13.73 -35.57
C ASP A 18 -5.70 13.91 -34.31
N PHE A 19 -4.68 13.07 -34.09
CA PHE A 19 -3.69 13.28 -33.03
C PHE A 19 -2.49 14.12 -33.48
N GLY A 20 -2.61 14.82 -34.61
CA GLY A 20 -1.51 15.59 -35.22
C GLY A 20 -1.17 16.91 -34.56
N SER A 21 -2.00 17.41 -33.63
CA SER A 21 -1.64 18.59 -32.86
C SER A 21 -1.38 18.18 -31.41
N ASN A 22 -0.12 18.20 -31.01
CA ASN A 22 0.26 18.04 -29.61
C ASN A 22 -0.33 19.22 -28.82
N PRO A 23 -1.35 19.01 -27.95
CA PRO A 23 -1.95 20.11 -27.19
C PRO A 23 -0.98 20.77 -26.21
N PHE A 24 0.19 20.20 -26.04
CA PHE A 24 1.26 20.68 -25.16
C PHE A 24 2.43 21.32 -25.93
N ALA A 25 2.33 21.46 -27.26
CA ALA A 25 3.40 22.03 -28.08
C ALA A 25 3.69 23.51 -27.78
N SER A 26 2.75 24.21 -27.13
CA SER A 26 2.90 25.60 -26.71
C SER A 26 3.43 25.76 -25.26
N LEU A 27 3.72 24.66 -24.57
CA LEU A 27 4.40 24.71 -23.28
C LEU A 27 5.91 24.84 -23.50
N ASP A 28 6.33 26.00 -23.97
CA ASP A 28 7.73 26.37 -23.93
C ASP A 28 8.12 26.56 -22.47
N GLY A 29 9.22 25.95 -22.06
CA GLY A 29 9.75 26.04 -20.70
C GLY A 29 10.19 27.45 -20.25
N GLN A 30 9.86 28.49 -21.04
CA GLN A 30 10.13 29.89 -20.75
C GLN A 30 9.02 30.54 -19.92
N GLY A 31 8.89 30.17 -18.72
CA GLY A 31 7.90 30.73 -17.82
C GLY A 31 7.79 29.98 -16.49
N LEU A 32 8.55 28.93 -16.36
CA LEU A 32 8.75 28.32 -15.05
C LEU A 32 9.64 29.28 -14.25
N PRO A 33 9.19 29.80 -13.11
CA PRO A 33 10.08 30.52 -12.22
C PRO A 33 11.25 29.60 -11.92
N GLU A 34 12.46 30.16 -12.07
CA GLU A 34 13.70 29.48 -11.70
C GLU A 34 13.49 28.80 -10.36
N ALA A 35 13.73 27.49 -10.31
CA ALA A 35 13.44 26.66 -9.16
C ALA A 35 14.00 27.35 -7.92
N LEU A 36 13.09 27.80 -7.05
CA LEU A 36 13.48 28.26 -5.73
C LEU A 36 14.33 27.15 -5.13
N PRO A 37 15.47 27.45 -4.49
CA PRO A 37 16.28 26.44 -3.86
C PRO A 37 15.38 25.60 -2.96
N GLU A 38 15.32 24.32 -3.22
CA GLU A 38 14.52 23.39 -2.42
C GLU A 38 14.91 23.62 -0.96
N PRO A 39 13.97 23.90 -0.05
CA PRO A 39 14.29 23.95 1.35
C PRO A 39 14.86 22.59 1.73
N GLU A 40 16.07 22.62 2.18
CA GLU A 40 16.93 21.49 2.47
C GLU A 40 16.19 20.32 3.12
N ARG A 41 16.49 19.14 2.62
CA ARG A 41 15.92 17.82 2.95
C ARG A 41 16.12 17.37 4.40
N GLU A 42 16.44 18.27 5.32
CA GLU A 42 16.72 17.92 6.73
C GLU A 42 15.47 17.48 7.50
N ILE A 43 14.28 17.94 7.11
CA ILE A 43 13.02 17.58 7.80
C ILE A 43 12.61 16.11 7.52
N LYS A 44 13.04 15.53 6.40
CA LYS A 44 12.71 14.13 6.07
C LYS A 44 13.52 13.11 6.87
N VAL A 45 14.67 13.49 7.38
CA VAL A 45 15.56 12.55 8.11
C VAL A 45 15.07 12.32 9.53
N SER A 46 14.62 13.36 10.23
CA SER A 46 14.09 13.23 11.59
C SER A 46 12.76 12.46 11.65
N VAL A 47 11.84 12.74 10.73
CA VAL A 47 10.56 12.02 10.62
C VAL A 47 10.80 10.54 10.28
N LYS A 48 11.78 10.24 9.41
CA LYS A 48 12.11 8.86 9.05
C LYS A 48 12.78 8.10 10.20
N GLN A 49 13.53 8.79 11.06
CA GLN A 49 14.17 8.19 12.23
C GLN A 49 13.19 7.95 13.39
N GLU A 50 12.24 8.85 13.63
CA GLU A 50 11.19 8.63 14.62
C GLU A 50 10.26 7.50 14.21
N GLU A 51 9.96 7.38 12.93
CA GLU A 51 9.11 6.34 12.39
C GLU A 51 9.79 4.96 12.36
N SER A 52 11.12 4.88 12.18
CA SER A 52 11.87 3.62 12.25
C SER A 52 11.99 3.06 13.67
N ASN A 53 11.68 3.84 14.68
CA ASN A 53 11.75 3.42 16.08
C ASN A 53 10.37 3.15 16.72
N LEU A 54 9.30 3.10 15.92
CA LEU A 54 7.94 2.90 16.42
C LEU A 54 7.77 1.61 17.21
N GLY A 55 8.58 0.59 16.89
CA GLY A 55 8.50 -0.72 17.48
C GLY A 55 9.69 -1.14 18.33
N LYS A 56 10.44 -0.20 18.90
CA LYS A 56 11.73 -0.44 19.56
C LYS A 56 11.75 -1.66 20.48
N GLY A 57 12.16 -2.81 19.92
CA GLY A 57 12.31 -4.07 20.64
C GLY A 57 11.01 -4.83 20.94
N VAL A 58 9.87 -4.37 20.52
CA VAL A 58 8.57 -5.02 20.76
C VAL A 58 8.51 -6.33 19.95
N ARG A 59 8.25 -7.43 20.66
CA ARG A 59 8.03 -8.74 20.03
C ARG A 59 6.66 -8.81 19.41
N LEU A 60 6.61 -9.18 18.14
CA LEU A 60 5.38 -9.42 17.39
C LEU A 60 5.33 -10.87 16.93
N GLU A 61 4.16 -11.46 16.92
CA GLU A 61 3.93 -12.80 16.40
C GLU A 61 3.20 -12.71 15.06
N ILE A 62 3.77 -13.35 14.05
CA ILE A 62 3.18 -13.43 12.71
C ILE A 62 2.68 -14.84 12.49
N ARG A 63 1.38 -14.98 12.24
CA ARG A 63 0.71 -16.27 12.01
C ARG A 63 0.00 -16.28 10.67
N ARG A 64 -0.13 -17.46 10.10
CA ARG A 64 -1.02 -17.69 8.98
C ARG A 64 -2.31 -18.33 9.50
N GLU A 65 -3.43 -17.75 9.17
CA GLU A 65 -4.75 -18.26 9.56
C GLU A 65 -5.62 -18.49 8.31
N LYS A 66 -6.33 -19.61 8.28
CA LYS A 66 -7.28 -19.95 7.22
C LYS A 66 -8.70 -20.06 7.76
N SER A 67 -8.84 -20.30 9.06
CA SER A 67 -10.12 -20.61 9.70
C SER A 67 -11.04 -19.40 9.74
N GLY A 68 -12.32 -19.61 9.49
CA GLY A 68 -13.37 -18.59 9.65
C GLY A 68 -13.44 -17.51 8.57
N ARG A 69 -12.66 -17.61 7.49
CA ARG A 69 -12.54 -16.57 6.45
C ARG A 69 -12.97 -17.05 5.06
N GLY A 70 -13.96 -17.94 4.98
CA GLY A 70 -14.40 -18.47 3.67
C GLY A 70 -13.29 -19.19 2.89
N GLY A 71 -12.36 -19.86 3.58
CA GLY A 71 -11.23 -20.56 2.98
C GLY A 71 -10.07 -19.65 2.53
N LYS A 72 -10.18 -18.33 2.70
CA LYS A 72 -9.11 -17.38 2.35
C LYS A 72 -8.01 -17.40 3.40
N THR A 73 -6.78 -17.37 2.94
CA THR A 73 -5.59 -17.24 3.80
C THR A 73 -5.44 -15.80 4.24
N VAL A 74 -5.14 -15.59 5.52
CA VAL A 74 -4.79 -14.29 6.08
C VAL A 74 -3.50 -14.41 6.90
N THR A 75 -2.74 -13.34 6.97
CA THR A 75 -1.58 -13.21 7.82
C THR A 75 -1.96 -12.32 9.00
N THR A 76 -1.91 -12.86 10.21
CA THR A 76 -2.24 -12.14 11.45
C THR A 76 -0.97 -11.73 12.16
N VAL A 77 -0.88 -10.46 12.53
CA VAL A 77 0.22 -9.90 13.33
C VAL A 77 -0.30 -9.56 14.72
N ARG A 78 0.22 -10.23 15.73
CA ARG A 78 -0.15 -10.10 17.15
C ARG A 78 0.94 -9.44 17.98
N GLY A 79 0.55 -8.87 19.10
CA GLY A 79 1.49 -8.27 20.06
C GLY A 79 1.75 -6.80 19.83
N ILE A 80 0.95 -6.13 19.01
CA ILE A 80 1.06 -4.69 18.81
C ILE A 80 0.64 -3.97 20.11
N PRO A 81 1.49 -3.08 20.66
CA PRO A 81 1.20 -2.45 21.93
C PRO A 81 -0.11 -1.67 21.91
N PRO A 82 -1.00 -1.87 22.88
CA PRO A 82 -2.25 -1.10 22.96
C PRO A 82 -1.99 0.40 23.15
N GLY A 83 -0.86 0.76 23.77
CA GLY A 83 -0.43 2.15 23.97
C GLY A 83 0.00 2.90 22.71
N LEU A 84 0.02 2.23 21.56
CA LEU A 84 0.43 2.87 20.29
C LEU A 84 -0.60 3.87 19.76
N GLY A 85 -1.66 4.19 20.40
CA GLY A 85 -2.68 5.11 19.94
C GLY A 85 -3.31 4.74 18.58
N LYS A 86 -4.58 5.07 18.40
CA LYS A 86 -5.33 4.70 17.18
C LYS A 86 -4.69 5.24 15.90
N GLU A 87 -4.29 6.51 15.92
CA GLU A 87 -3.69 7.16 14.74
C GLU A 87 -2.40 6.49 14.26
N LYS A 88 -1.52 6.12 15.20
CA LYS A 88 -0.26 5.43 14.88
C LYS A 88 -0.52 4.02 14.35
N LYS A 89 -1.52 3.32 14.90
CA LYS A 89 -1.96 2.01 14.40
C LYS A 89 -2.49 2.10 12.97
N ASP A 90 -3.34 3.08 12.69
CA ASP A 90 -3.92 3.27 11.36
C ASP A 90 -2.84 3.65 10.34
N LYS A 91 -1.90 4.51 10.72
CA LYS A 91 -0.73 4.84 9.89
C LYS A 91 0.14 3.60 9.63
N LEU A 92 0.40 2.78 10.65
CA LEU A 92 1.17 1.54 10.53
C LEU A 92 0.51 0.59 9.54
N LEU A 93 -0.78 0.33 9.70
CA LEU A 93 -1.55 -0.53 8.80
C LEU A 93 -1.56 0.01 7.37
N LYS A 94 -1.82 1.30 7.18
CA LYS A 94 -1.84 1.95 5.87
C LYS A 94 -0.50 1.80 5.16
N ARG A 95 0.61 2.05 5.84
CA ARG A 95 1.97 1.92 5.30
C ARG A 95 2.29 0.47 4.94
N MET A 96 1.94 -0.48 5.82
CA MET A 96 2.15 -1.89 5.57
C MET A 96 1.36 -2.37 4.37
N LYS A 97 0.09 -1.99 4.24
CA LYS A 97 -0.75 -2.29 3.07
C LYS A 97 -0.15 -1.75 1.78
N SER A 98 0.33 -0.52 1.79
CA SER A 98 0.95 0.11 0.61
C SER A 98 2.27 -0.55 0.26
N SER A 99 3.09 -0.89 1.25
CA SER A 99 4.41 -1.50 1.04
C SER A 99 4.30 -2.94 0.53
N LEU A 100 3.36 -3.71 1.04
CA LEU A 100 3.16 -5.11 0.68
C LEU A 100 2.17 -5.32 -0.48
N GLY A 101 1.54 -4.26 -0.98
CA GLY A 101 0.54 -4.35 -2.04
C GLY A 101 -0.64 -5.24 -1.69
N THR A 102 -1.09 -5.23 -0.44
CA THR A 102 -2.14 -6.11 0.06
C THR A 102 -3.23 -5.38 0.81
N GLY A 103 -4.41 -5.98 0.90
CA GLY A 103 -5.47 -5.53 1.79
C GLY A 103 -5.19 -5.91 3.24
N GLY A 104 -5.73 -5.15 4.17
CA GLY A 104 -5.61 -5.47 5.60
C GLY A 104 -6.59 -4.67 6.44
N THR A 105 -6.85 -5.17 7.62
CA THR A 105 -7.75 -4.58 8.60
C THR A 105 -7.28 -4.85 10.02
N TRP A 106 -7.90 -4.19 11.00
CA TRP A 106 -7.73 -4.51 12.41
C TRP A 106 -8.83 -5.47 12.87
N ALA A 107 -8.43 -6.56 13.49
CA ALA A 107 -9.32 -7.47 14.21
C ALA A 107 -9.05 -7.35 15.71
N GLY A 108 -9.72 -6.40 16.34
CA GLY A 108 -9.45 -6.04 17.74
C GLY A 108 -8.05 -5.43 17.93
N LEU A 109 -7.16 -6.17 18.58
CA LEU A 109 -5.77 -5.77 18.82
C LEU A 109 -4.80 -6.32 17.77
N ASP A 110 -5.25 -7.24 16.94
CA ASP A 110 -4.43 -7.91 15.95
C ASP A 110 -4.60 -7.25 14.56
N MET A 111 -3.52 -7.21 13.80
CA MET A 111 -3.55 -6.74 12.43
C MET A 111 -3.69 -7.94 11.49
N GLU A 112 -4.63 -7.89 10.58
CA GLU A 112 -4.85 -8.93 9.57
C GLU A 112 -4.52 -8.40 8.17
N LEU A 113 -3.70 -9.14 7.44
CA LEU A 113 -3.35 -8.87 6.06
C LEU A 113 -3.91 -9.98 5.17
N GLN A 114 -4.39 -9.63 3.99
CA GLN A 114 -4.91 -10.59 3.04
C GLN A 114 -3.77 -11.40 2.40
N GLY A 115 -3.95 -12.71 2.32
CA GLY A 115 -2.99 -13.63 1.76
C GLY A 115 -1.90 -14.09 2.73
N ASP A 116 -1.01 -14.94 2.24
CA ASP A 116 0.18 -15.38 2.99
C ASP A 116 1.33 -14.38 2.70
N ARG A 117 1.48 -13.42 3.59
CA ARG A 117 2.48 -12.35 3.53
C ARG A 117 3.46 -12.39 4.70
N ARG A 118 3.68 -13.58 5.25
CA ARG A 118 4.49 -13.75 6.48
C ARG A 118 5.92 -13.27 6.31
N SER A 119 6.58 -13.65 5.23
CA SER A 119 7.98 -13.29 4.97
C SER A 119 8.14 -11.80 4.77
N GLU A 120 7.30 -11.21 3.92
CA GLU A 120 7.32 -9.78 3.61
C GLU A 120 6.97 -8.95 4.85
N ALA A 121 5.97 -9.38 5.63
CA ALA A 121 5.60 -8.74 6.88
C ALA A 121 6.72 -8.79 7.91
N LEU A 122 7.44 -9.91 7.99
CA LEU A 122 8.57 -10.08 8.90
C LEU A 122 9.71 -9.11 8.57
N GLU A 123 10.09 -9.02 7.31
CA GLU A 123 11.15 -8.10 6.87
C GLU A 123 10.76 -6.64 7.09
N TRP A 124 9.54 -6.30 6.73
CA TRP A 124 9.04 -4.95 6.88
C TRP A 124 8.97 -4.50 8.35
N LEU A 125 8.46 -5.37 9.24
CA LEU A 125 8.39 -5.08 10.67
C LEU A 125 9.76 -5.00 11.33
N ARG A 126 10.74 -5.79 10.86
CA ARG A 126 12.14 -5.65 11.30
C ARG A 126 12.72 -4.29 10.94
N ALA A 127 12.47 -3.84 9.72
CA ALA A 127 12.91 -2.52 9.26
C ALA A 127 12.30 -1.37 10.09
N MET A 128 11.12 -1.59 10.68
CA MET A 128 10.45 -0.64 11.58
C MET A 128 10.89 -0.75 13.05
N GLY A 129 11.88 -1.58 13.35
CA GLY A 129 12.46 -1.76 14.69
C GLY A 129 11.74 -2.76 15.60
N PHE A 130 10.73 -3.46 15.09
CA PHE A 130 10.07 -4.55 15.82
C PHE A 130 10.92 -5.83 15.82
N ARG A 131 10.57 -6.75 16.70
CA ARG A 131 11.10 -8.13 16.73
C ARG A 131 10.03 -9.13 16.32
N PRO A 132 9.74 -9.25 15.01
CA PRO A 132 8.74 -10.20 14.55
C PRO A 132 9.27 -11.63 14.62
N VAL A 133 8.40 -12.55 15.02
CA VAL A 133 8.65 -14.00 15.07
C VAL A 133 7.53 -14.70 14.31
N LEU A 134 7.89 -15.71 13.53
CA LEU A 134 6.89 -16.57 12.92
C LEU A 134 6.35 -17.53 13.99
N ALA A 135 5.06 -17.50 14.23
CA ALA A 135 4.39 -18.34 15.22
C ALA A 135 3.30 -19.16 14.53
N GLY A 136 3.46 -20.44 14.53
CA GLY A 136 2.53 -21.38 13.93
C GLY A 136 2.57 -21.38 12.38
N GLY A 137 2.62 -22.53 11.80
CA GLY A 137 2.62 -22.76 10.37
C GLY A 137 1.46 -23.61 9.94
#